data_90fb439165739c6e28b1792edc70122c
#
_entry.id   90fb439165739c6e28b1792edc70122c
#
_cell.length_a   1.000
_cell.length_b   1.000
_cell.length_c   1.000
_cell.angle_alpha   90.00
_cell.angle_beta   90.00
_cell.angle_gamma   90.00
#
_symmetry.space_group_name_H-M   'P 1'
#
loop_
_entity.id
_entity.type
_entity.pdbx_description
1 polymer ?
#
loop_
_entity_poly.entity_id
_entity_poly.type
_entity_poly.pdbx_seq_one_letter_code
_entity_poly.pdbx_strand_id
1 'polypeptide(L)'
;MIELTALRDFKDEHGNTINSATEFTTNITVKFRGQNNRVLVDPEANIGRLDLVFDCDNGTLIIGPSSKKGSNFNIRVGEDATVRIGKDVTTTGRCLISAVEGVTVSLGDDVMIASGNQIRADDGHAIFDVKSGKRVNPAKDITVGNHVWIGAQATLLAGAKIGDGSVIGFGSLVNRKISNNVIAVGSPAKVVRKNIAWERPHLSYHKPPYKPDASAITKTEEYWNYTVNEHEHAATQMPAVQIAEPQGLVQRAAQKLGKITGA
;
A
#
# COMPACT_ATOMS: atom_id res chain seq x y z
N MET A 1 -20.64 -1.36 -16.07
CA MET A 1 -19.29 -1.88 -15.72
C MET A 1 -18.33 -1.49 -16.84
N ILE A 2 -17.26 -0.82 -16.52
CA ILE A 2 -16.20 -0.43 -17.45
C ILE A 2 -14.95 -1.23 -17.13
N GLU A 3 -14.30 -1.78 -18.14
CA GLU A 3 -13.03 -2.49 -18.01
C GLU A 3 -12.00 -1.83 -18.93
N LEU A 4 -10.84 -1.47 -18.34
CA LEU A 4 -9.73 -0.83 -19.03
C LEU A 4 -8.49 -1.73 -18.91
N THR A 5 -7.70 -1.80 -19.98
CA THR A 5 -6.43 -2.55 -20.04
C THR A 5 -5.21 -1.64 -20.04
N ALA A 6 -5.41 -0.38 -19.75
CA ALA A 6 -4.35 0.62 -19.59
C ALA A 6 -4.65 1.54 -18.40
N LEU A 7 -3.58 2.03 -17.76
CA LEU A 7 -3.62 3.06 -16.74
C LEU A 7 -3.12 4.36 -17.38
N ARG A 8 -4.03 5.25 -17.70
CA ARG A 8 -3.78 6.58 -18.29
C ARG A 8 -4.92 7.50 -17.88
N ASP A 9 -4.79 8.78 -18.14
CA ASP A 9 -5.87 9.73 -17.87
C ASP A 9 -7.20 9.24 -18.46
N PHE A 10 -8.20 9.16 -17.60
CA PHE A 10 -9.53 8.65 -17.92
C PHE A 10 -10.59 9.34 -17.07
N LYS A 11 -11.76 9.56 -17.67
CA LYS A 11 -12.97 10.01 -16.97
C LYS A 11 -14.18 9.47 -17.71
N ASP A 12 -15.15 8.94 -16.98
CA ASP A 12 -16.45 8.51 -17.53
C ASP A 12 -17.61 9.40 -17.05
N GLU A 13 -18.79 9.10 -17.56
CA GLU A 13 -20.04 9.79 -17.21
C GLU A 13 -20.54 9.49 -15.79
N HIS A 14 -20.02 8.42 -15.17
CA HIS A 14 -20.33 8.02 -13.79
C HIS A 14 -19.36 8.64 -12.77
N GLY A 15 -18.49 9.56 -13.19
CA GLY A 15 -17.55 10.24 -12.31
C GLY A 15 -16.32 9.41 -11.92
N ASN A 16 -16.12 8.23 -12.51
CA ASN A 16 -14.89 7.49 -12.31
C ASN A 16 -13.74 8.17 -13.02
N THR A 17 -12.58 8.26 -12.36
CA THR A 17 -11.41 8.96 -12.89
C THR A 17 -10.13 8.17 -12.67
N ILE A 18 -9.21 8.26 -13.64
CA ILE A 18 -7.81 7.91 -13.48
C ILE A 18 -6.99 9.14 -13.81
N ASN A 19 -6.13 9.56 -12.89
CA ASN A 19 -5.16 10.62 -13.09
C ASN A 19 -3.77 9.97 -13.13
N SER A 20 -3.21 9.83 -14.33
CA SER A 20 -1.91 9.21 -14.56
C SER A 20 -1.20 9.90 -15.71
N ALA A 21 -0.19 10.73 -15.42
CA ALA A 21 0.61 11.40 -16.44
C ALA A 21 1.44 10.43 -17.28
N THR A 22 1.73 9.24 -16.74
CA THR A 22 2.43 8.15 -17.43
C THR A 22 1.41 7.08 -17.83
N GLU A 23 1.50 6.58 -19.05
CA GLU A 23 0.66 5.50 -19.54
C GLU A 23 1.31 4.14 -19.26
N PHE A 24 0.56 3.24 -18.61
CA PHE A 24 0.95 1.85 -18.38
C PHE A 24 -0.02 0.95 -19.15
N THR A 25 0.51 0.14 -20.09
CA THR A 25 -0.29 -0.73 -20.97
C THR A 25 -0.06 -2.22 -20.77
N THR A 26 0.98 -2.58 -20.03
CA THR A 26 1.38 -3.97 -19.83
C THR A 26 0.90 -4.49 -18.48
N ASN A 27 0.18 -5.61 -18.48
CA ASN A 27 -0.33 -6.27 -17.28
C ASN A 27 -1.23 -5.38 -16.41
N ILE A 28 -2.03 -4.54 -17.04
CA ILE A 28 -2.98 -3.65 -16.36
C ILE A 28 -4.41 -4.13 -16.65
N THR A 29 -5.20 -4.20 -15.59
CA THR A 29 -6.66 -4.35 -15.67
C THR A 29 -7.28 -3.45 -14.61
N VAL A 30 -8.17 -2.54 -15.01
CA VAL A 30 -8.94 -1.69 -14.10
C VAL A 30 -10.43 -1.88 -14.40
N LYS A 31 -11.21 -2.25 -13.38
CA LYS A 31 -12.66 -2.47 -13.50
C LYS A 31 -13.42 -1.53 -12.59
N PHE A 32 -14.29 -0.72 -13.17
CA PHE A 32 -15.25 0.11 -12.44
C PHE A 32 -16.64 -0.54 -12.52
N ARG A 33 -17.16 -0.99 -11.38
CA ARG A 33 -18.55 -1.49 -11.26
C ARG A 33 -19.48 -0.45 -10.66
N GLY A 34 -18.92 0.47 -9.87
CA GLY A 34 -19.59 1.60 -9.25
C GLY A 34 -19.24 2.94 -9.89
N GLN A 35 -19.49 4.01 -9.18
CA GLN A 35 -19.33 5.41 -9.61
C GLN A 35 -18.44 6.20 -8.65
N ASN A 36 -17.96 7.38 -9.12
CA ASN A 36 -17.12 8.31 -8.35
C ASN A 36 -15.80 7.69 -7.83
N ASN A 37 -15.32 6.62 -8.43
CA ASN A 37 -14.07 5.99 -8.04
C ASN A 37 -12.87 6.73 -8.61
N ARG A 38 -11.76 6.75 -7.90
CA ARG A 38 -10.57 7.51 -8.27
C ARG A 38 -9.31 6.66 -8.23
N VAL A 39 -8.48 6.79 -9.26
CA VAL A 39 -7.11 6.28 -9.28
C VAL A 39 -6.16 7.47 -9.46
N LEU A 40 -5.24 7.64 -8.52
CA LEU A 40 -4.21 8.67 -8.54
C LEU A 40 -2.85 8.00 -8.63
N VAL A 41 -2.12 8.23 -9.71
CA VAL A 41 -0.81 7.61 -9.97
C VAL A 41 0.24 8.70 -10.09
N ASP A 42 1.28 8.59 -9.25
CA ASP A 42 2.42 9.49 -9.33
C ASP A 42 3.12 9.36 -10.70
N PRO A 43 3.57 10.45 -11.32
CA PRO A 43 4.28 10.40 -12.61
C PRO A 43 5.53 9.50 -12.61
N GLU A 44 6.17 9.33 -11.46
CA GLU A 44 7.35 8.49 -11.28
C GLU A 44 7.02 7.08 -10.74
N ALA A 45 5.74 6.70 -10.72
CA ALA A 45 5.33 5.36 -10.29
C ALA A 45 5.95 4.27 -11.20
N ASN A 46 6.24 3.11 -10.62
CA ASN A 46 6.70 1.94 -11.36
C ASN A 46 5.80 0.74 -11.04
N ILE A 47 4.95 0.38 -12.01
CA ILE A 47 3.93 -0.66 -11.89
C ILE A 47 4.29 -1.81 -12.81
N GLY A 48 4.57 -2.99 -12.24
CA GLY A 48 4.84 -4.21 -12.98
C GLY A 48 3.56 -4.93 -13.40
N ARG A 49 2.56 -4.98 -12.49
CA ARG A 49 1.21 -5.51 -12.75
C ARG A 49 0.19 -4.88 -11.82
N LEU A 50 -0.97 -4.57 -12.34
CA LEU A 50 -2.12 -4.11 -11.56
C LEU A 50 -3.42 -4.76 -12.06
N ASP A 51 -4.03 -5.57 -11.21
CA ASP A 51 -5.41 -6.02 -11.36
C ASP A 51 -6.25 -5.27 -10.32
N LEU A 52 -7.01 -4.26 -10.74
CA LEU A 52 -7.78 -3.37 -9.87
C LEU A 52 -9.28 -3.53 -10.12
N VAL A 53 -10.06 -3.68 -9.07
CA VAL A 53 -11.52 -3.69 -9.14
C VAL A 53 -12.08 -2.72 -8.10
N PHE A 54 -12.84 -1.76 -8.57
CA PHE A 54 -13.79 -1.00 -7.76
C PHE A 54 -15.15 -1.69 -7.87
N ASP A 55 -15.59 -2.37 -6.81
CA ASP A 55 -16.86 -3.10 -6.84
C ASP A 55 -18.05 -2.32 -6.26
N CYS A 56 -17.80 -1.14 -5.70
CA CYS A 56 -18.75 -0.17 -5.18
C CYS A 56 -18.38 1.26 -5.57
N ASP A 57 -18.99 2.26 -4.89
CA ASP A 57 -18.84 3.68 -5.17
C ASP A 57 -17.76 4.33 -4.30
N ASN A 58 -17.25 5.50 -4.74
CA ASN A 58 -16.39 6.41 -3.99
C ASN A 58 -15.04 5.80 -3.55
N GLY A 59 -14.63 4.68 -4.13
CA GLY A 59 -13.34 4.03 -3.83
C GLY A 59 -12.15 4.87 -4.34
N THR A 60 -11.02 4.78 -3.65
CA THR A 60 -9.80 5.51 -4.04
C THR A 60 -8.58 4.60 -3.99
N LEU A 61 -7.79 4.61 -5.07
CA LEU A 61 -6.44 4.03 -5.10
C LEU A 61 -5.43 5.14 -5.34
N ILE A 62 -4.37 5.17 -4.52
CA ILE A 62 -3.25 6.11 -4.65
C ILE A 62 -1.97 5.31 -4.75
N ILE A 63 -1.15 5.57 -5.78
CA ILE A 63 0.14 4.92 -6.01
C ILE A 63 1.22 5.99 -6.05
N GLY A 64 2.17 5.91 -5.13
CA GLY A 64 3.31 6.80 -5.01
C GLY A 64 4.44 6.49 -6.01
N PRO A 65 5.49 7.32 -6.02
CA PRO A 65 6.64 7.17 -6.91
C PRO A 65 7.47 5.94 -6.56
N SER A 66 8.24 5.40 -7.53
CA SER A 66 9.16 4.32 -7.26
C SER A 66 10.36 4.31 -8.18
N SER A 67 11.54 4.43 -7.59
CA SER A 67 12.84 4.21 -8.23
C SER A 67 13.23 2.72 -8.29
N LYS A 68 12.45 1.85 -7.69
CA LYS A 68 12.69 0.42 -7.56
C LYS A 68 12.01 -0.37 -8.68
N LYS A 69 12.20 -1.68 -8.68
CA LYS A 69 11.49 -2.61 -9.58
C LYS A 69 9.98 -2.46 -9.40
N GLY A 70 9.23 -2.51 -10.49
CA GLY A 70 7.78 -2.42 -10.51
C GLY A 70 7.07 -3.43 -9.61
N SER A 71 6.04 -2.98 -8.93
CA SER A 71 5.25 -3.78 -7.99
C SER A 71 4.08 -4.47 -8.69
N ASN A 72 3.64 -5.59 -8.11
CA ASN A 72 2.57 -6.43 -8.64
C ASN A 72 1.43 -6.54 -7.63
N PHE A 73 0.27 -5.99 -7.95
CA PHE A 73 -0.88 -5.95 -7.06
C PHE A 73 -2.13 -6.54 -7.69
N ASN A 74 -2.95 -7.17 -6.84
CA ASN A 74 -4.35 -7.46 -7.09
C ASN A 74 -5.15 -6.73 -6.01
N ILE A 75 -5.88 -5.68 -6.39
CA ILE A 75 -6.52 -4.76 -5.45
C ILE A 75 -8.03 -4.75 -5.67
N ARG A 76 -8.79 -4.96 -4.59
CA ARG A 76 -10.21 -4.72 -4.50
C ARG A 76 -10.47 -3.52 -3.61
N VAL A 77 -11.20 -2.53 -4.12
CA VAL A 77 -11.63 -1.34 -3.39
C VAL A 77 -13.15 -1.30 -3.40
N GLY A 78 -13.75 -1.32 -2.23
CA GLY A 78 -15.20 -1.21 -2.06
C GLY A 78 -15.65 0.19 -1.69
N GLU A 79 -16.86 0.28 -1.14
CA GLU A 79 -17.54 1.53 -0.83
C GLU A 79 -16.72 2.42 0.11
N ASP A 80 -16.55 3.68 -0.29
CA ASP A 80 -15.85 4.74 0.46
C ASP A 80 -14.43 4.38 0.94
N ALA A 81 -13.85 3.28 0.43
CA ALA A 81 -12.58 2.76 0.90
C ALA A 81 -11.38 3.36 0.15
N THR A 82 -10.23 3.35 0.81
CA THR A 82 -8.99 3.86 0.23
C THR A 82 -7.87 2.84 0.35
N VAL A 83 -7.13 2.63 -0.75
CA VAL A 83 -5.84 1.94 -0.75
C VAL A 83 -4.75 2.94 -1.11
N ARG A 84 -3.73 3.05 -0.27
CA ARG A 84 -2.56 3.91 -0.48
C ARG A 84 -1.29 3.08 -0.51
N ILE A 85 -0.53 3.24 -1.58
CA ILE A 85 0.80 2.64 -1.77
C ILE A 85 1.82 3.79 -1.72
N GLY A 86 2.72 3.76 -0.75
CA GLY A 86 3.77 4.77 -0.56
C GLY A 86 4.89 4.67 -1.60
N LYS A 87 5.92 5.48 -1.38
CA LYS A 87 7.10 5.53 -2.24
C LYS A 87 7.93 4.25 -2.13
N ASP A 88 8.50 3.81 -3.25
CA ASP A 88 9.45 2.67 -3.31
C ASP A 88 8.93 1.35 -2.71
N VAL A 89 7.62 1.16 -2.67
CA VAL A 89 7.02 -0.13 -2.28
C VAL A 89 7.31 -1.17 -3.36
N THR A 90 7.84 -2.33 -2.97
CA THR A 90 8.19 -3.40 -3.90
C THR A 90 7.53 -4.72 -3.53
N THR A 91 7.21 -5.53 -4.55
CA THR A 91 6.70 -6.88 -4.36
C THR A 91 7.56 -7.90 -5.12
N THR A 92 7.83 -9.07 -4.53
CA THR A 92 8.48 -10.17 -5.26
C THR A 92 7.47 -10.90 -6.14
N GLY A 93 6.26 -11.13 -5.62
CA GLY A 93 5.15 -11.73 -6.35
C GLY A 93 3.91 -10.85 -6.25
N ARG A 94 2.77 -11.34 -6.73
CA ARG A 94 1.51 -10.61 -6.60
C ARG A 94 1.08 -10.51 -5.13
N CYS A 95 0.80 -9.30 -4.64
CA CYS A 95 0.20 -9.04 -3.34
C CYS A 95 -1.29 -8.75 -3.51
N LEU A 96 -2.14 -9.46 -2.76
CA LEU A 96 -3.58 -9.22 -2.73
C LEU A 96 -3.91 -8.17 -1.65
N ILE A 97 -4.69 -7.14 -2.02
CA ILE A 97 -5.18 -6.12 -1.09
C ILE A 97 -6.69 -6.00 -1.22
N SER A 98 -7.41 -6.01 -0.09
CA SER A 98 -8.86 -5.75 -0.04
C SER A 98 -9.17 -4.70 1.01
N ALA A 99 -9.89 -3.63 0.60
CA ALA A 99 -10.38 -2.56 1.46
C ALA A 99 -11.82 -2.24 1.08
N VAL A 100 -12.74 -2.32 2.02
CA VAL A 100 -14.18 -2.03 1.83
C VAL A 100 -14.75 -1.35 3.09
N GLU A 101 -15.99 -0.90 3.03
CA GLU A 101 -16.70 -0.32 4.21
C GLU A 101 -16.01 0.92 4.80
N GLY A 102 -15.55 1.83 3.94
CA GLY A 102 -14.99 3.12 4.36
C GLY A 102 -13.59 3.06 4.99
N VAL A 103 -12.91 1.91 4.99
CA VAL A 103 -11.60 1.76 5.63
C VAL A 103 -10.45 2.13 4.69
N THR A 104 -9.30 2.37 5.33
CA THR A 104 -8.05 2.64 4.62
C THR A 104 -7.05 1.51 4.82
N VAL A 105 -6.48 1.01 3.73
CA VAL A 105 -5.25 0.21 3.73
C VAL A 105 -4.11 1.10 3.27
N SER A 106 -3.14 1.34 4.15
CA SER A 106 -1.99 2.20 3.87
C SER A 106 -0.68 1.44 4.02
N LEU A 107 0.11 1.44 2.96
CA LEU A 107 1.51 1.01 2.96
C LEU A 107 2.39 2.26 2.95
N GLY A 108 3.29 2.37 3.91
CA GLY A 108 4.28 3.45 4.00
C GLY A 108 5.34 3.35 2.90
N ASP A 109 6.38 4.15 3.05
CA ASP A 109 7.47 4.21 2.09
C ASP A 109 8.47 3.06 2.30
N ASP A 110 9.13 2.68 1.21
CA ASP A 110 10.18 1.64 1.22
C ASP A 110 9.75 0.27 1.79
N VAL A 111 8.47 -0.07 1.68
CA VAL A 111 7.96 -1.38 2.10
C VAL A 111 8.39 -2.46 1.12
N MET A 112 8.95 -3.57 1.64
CA MET A 112 9.34 -4.74 0.85
C MET A 112 8.41 -5.91 1.14
N ILE A 113 7.68 -6.37 0.13
CA ILE A 113 6.68 -7.44 0.23
C ILE A 113 7.17 -8.65 -0.56
N ALA A 114 7.34 -9.78 0.11
CA ALA A 114 7.70 -11.04 -0.54
C ALA A 114 6.50 -11.64 -1.31
N SER A 115 6.57 -12.92 -1.68
CA SER A 115 5.53 -13.57 -2.48
C SER A 115 4.35 -14.09 -1.65
N GLY A 116 3.14 -14.12 -2.23
CA GLY A 116 1.97 -14.79 -1.67
C GLY A 116 1.31 -14.08 -0.50
N ASN A 117 1.57 -12.78 -0.33
CA ASN A 117 1.01 -11.99 0.76
C ASN A 117 -0.43 -11.57 0.50
N GLN A 118 -1.21 -11.47 1.58
CA GLN A 118 -2.57 -10.94 1.58
C GLN A 118 -2.71 -9.85 2.64
N ILE A 119 -3.37 -8.75 2.28
CA ILE A 119 -3.69 -7.62 3.15
C ILE A 119 -5.20 -7.41 3.04
N ARG A 120 -5.94 -7.83 4.06
CA ARG A 120 -7.40 -7.89 4.03
C ARG A 120 -7.98 -7.10 5.20
N ALA A 121 -8.54 -5.94 4.91
CA ALA A 121 -9.19 -5.09 5.90
C ALA A 121 -10.63 -5.53 6.22
N ASP A 122 -11.15 -6.51 5.49
CA ASP A 122 -12.50 -7.05 5.58
C ASP A 122 -12.53 -8.58 5.48
N ASP A 123 -13.64 -9.18 5.93
CA ASP A 123 -13.90 -10.62 5.84
C ASP A 123 -14.85 -11.00 4.68
N GLY A 124 -15.41 -10.02 3.98
CA GLY A 124 -16.35 -10.21 2.86
C GLY A 124 -17.77 -10.61 3.29
N HIS A 125 -17.95 -11.22 4.48
CA HIS A 125 -19.25 -11.68 5.01
C HIS A 125 -19.43 -11.24 6.45
N ALA A 126 -20.68 -10.87 6.83
CA ALA A 126 -21.00 -10.46 8.19
C ALA A 126 -21.04 -11.66 9.15
N ILE A 127 -20.40 -11.51 10.31
CA ILE A 127 -20.46 -12.45 11.44
C ILE A 127 -21.22 -11.77 12.58
N PHE A 128 -22.19 -12.47 13.18
CA PHE A 128 -23.04 -11.91 14.22
C PHE A 128 -22.84 -12.64 15.55
N ASP A 129 -22.85 -11.89 16.64
CA ASP A 129 -22.99 -12.45 17.98
C ASP A 129 -24.44 -12.94 18.16
N VAL A 130 -24.59 -14.21 18.49
CA VAL A 130 -25.92 -14.87 18.55
C VAL A 130 -26.79 -14.31 19.67
N LYS A 131 -26.19 -13.83 20.78
CA LYS A 131 -26.93 -13.32 21.93
C LYS A 131 -27.43 -11.91 21.71
N SER A 132 -26.58 -11.04 21.16
CA SER A 132 -26.92 -9.62 20.97
C SER A 132 -27.47 -9.30 19.59
N GLY A 133 -27.34 -10.20 18.61
CA GLY A 133 -27.66 -9.96 17.19
C GLY A 133 -26.76 -8.92 16.53
N LYS A 134 -25.70 -8.47 17.20
CA LYS A 134 -24.81 -7.44 16.65
C LYS A 134 -23.71 -8.06 15.79
N ARG A 135 -23.37 -7.39 14.69
CA ARG A 135 -22.21 -7.75 13.86
C ARG A 135 -20.92 -7.56 14.66
N VAL A 136 -20.01 -8.54 14.60
CA VAL A 136 -18.76 -8.56 15.39
C VAL A 136 -17.48 -8.37 14.56
N ASN A 137 -17.60 -8.39 13.23
CA ASN A 137 -16.47 -8.28 12.31
C ASN A 137 -16.59 -7.09 11.33
N PRO A 138 -16.78 -5.84 11.79
CA PRO A 138 -16.69 -4.70 10.90
C PRO A 138 -15.26 -4.58 10.34
N ALA A 139 -15.13 -4.07 9.12
CA ALA A 139 -13.84 -3.75 8.54
C ALA A 139 -13.04 -2.79 9.43
N LYS A 140 -11.71 -2.85 9.39
CA LYS A 140 -10.83 -1.96 10.16
C LYS A 140 -9.60 -1.61 9.33
N ASP A 141 -9.14 -0.37 9.47
CA ASP A 141 -7.93 0.11 8.81
C ASP A 141 -6.74 -0.82 9.04
N ILE A 142 -5.88 -0.92 8.00
CA ILE A 142 -4.58 -1.55 8.08
C ILE A 142 -3.52 -0.50 7.77
N THR A 143 -2.54 -0.38 8.65
CA THR A 143 -1.42 0.54 8.47
C THR A 143 -0.10 -0.23 8.53
N VAL A 144 0.69 -0.11 7.49
CA VAL A 144 2.07 -0.57 7.45
C VAL A 144 2.96 0.66 7.40
N GLY A 145 3.86 0.79 8.35
CA GLY A 145 4.82 1.89 8.44
C GLY A 145 5.87 1.85 7.32
N ASN A 146 6.86 2.69 7.45
CA ASN A 146 7.95 2.81 6.49
C ASN A 146 8.99 1.72 6.70
N HIS A 147 9.69 1.34 5.63
CA HIS A 147 10.79 0.37 5.69
C HIS A 147 10.39 -0.92 6.43
N VAL A 148 9.24 -1.48 6.09
CA VAL A 148 8.74 -2.73 6.66
C VAL A 148 9.01 -3.87 5.67
N TRP A 149 9.61 -4.97 6.17
CA TRP A 149 9.75 -6.19 5.39
C TRP A 149 8.64 -7.18 5.75
N ILE A 150 7.79 -7.50 4.78
CA ILE A 150 6.73 -8.51 4.91
C ILE A 150 7.23 -9.78 4.24
N GLY A 151 7.51 -10.79 5.06
CA GLY A 151 7.96 -12.12 4.64
C GLY A 151 6.93 -12.83 3.78
N ALA A 152 7.36 -13.86 3.04
CA ALA A 152 6.46 -14.58 2.13
C ALA A 152 5.28 -15.22 2.87
N GLN A 153 4.12 -15.28 2.20
CA GLN A 153 2.87 -15.87 2.71
C GLN A 153 2.33 -15.25 4.01
N ALA A 154 2.83 -14.07 4.40
CA ALA A 154 2.25 -13.37 5.53
C ALA A 154 0.87 -12.79 5.18
N THR A 155 -0.03 -12.78 6.16
CA THR A 155 -1.39 -12.25 6.05
C THR A 155 -1.60 -11.14 7.06
N LEU A 156 -2.01 -9.96 6.59
CA LEU A 156 -2.41 -8.85 7.44
C LEU A 156 -3.94 -8.76 7.42
N LEU A 157 -4.56 -8.81 8.60
CA LEU A 157 -6.01 -8.76 8.76
C LEU A 157 -6.47 -7.44 9.37
N ALA A 158 -7.77 -7.20 9.33
CA ALA A 158 -8.46 -6.02 9.85
C ALA A 158 -7.88 -5.55 11.20
N GLY A 159 -7.47 -4.29 11.26
CA GLY A 159 -6.87 -3.67 12.45
C GLY A 159 -5.37 -3.89 12.63
N ALA A 160 -4.67 -4.55 11.69
CA ALA A 160 -3.21 -4.68 11.74
C ALA A 160 -2.54 -3.31 11.61
N LYS A 161 -1.60 -3.03 12.51
CA LYS A 161 -0.76 -1.82 12.48
C LYS A 161 0.69 -2.23 12.71
N ILE A 162 1.58 -1.97 11.77
CA ILE A 162 2.98 -2.38 11.83
C ILE A 162 3.84 -1.12 11.85
N GLY A 163 4.68 -0.98 12.87
CA GLY A 163 5.60 0.15 13.01
C GLY A 163 6.80 0.05 12.07
N ASP A 164 7.45 1.19 11.84
CA ASP A 164 8.58 1.37 10.93
C ASP A 164 9.73 0.41 11.22
N GLY A 165 10.51 0.06 10.21
CA GLY A 165 11.72 -0.74 10.35
C GLY A 165 11.51 -2.18 10.79
N SER A 166 10.27 -2.68 10.82
CA SER A 166 9.94 -4.00 11.34
C SER A 166 9.95 -5.09 10.28
N VAL A 167 10.09 -6.33 10.72
CA VAL A 167 10.07 -7.53 9.89
C VAL A 167 8.92 -8.44 10.33
N ILE A 168 8.04 -8.77 9.41
CA ILE A 168 7.01 -9.81 9.60
C ILE A 168 7.52 -11.09 8.96
N GLY A 169 7.72 -12.12 9.77
CA GLY A 169 8.30 -13.38 9.30
C GLY A 169 7.39 -14.17 8.37
N PHE A 170 7.97 -15.16 7.71
CA PHE A 170 7.27 -16.07 6.78
C PHE A 170 6.00 -16.68 7.41
N GLY A 171 4.90 -16.72 6.64
CA GLY A 171 3.64 -17.37 7.04
C GLY A 171 2.93 -16.75 8.25
N SER A 172 3.32 -15.55 8.67
CA SER A 172 2.76 -14.91 9.86
C SER A 172 1.38 -14.30 9.60
N LEU A 173 0.52 -14.30 10.62
CA LEU A 173 -0.79 -13.65 10.60
C LEU A 173 -0.80 -12.48 11.58
N VAL A 174 -0.92 -11.25 11.05
CA VAL A 174 -0.97 -10.02 11.85
C VAL A 174 -2.42 -9.51 11.90
N ASN A 175 -2.99 -9.41 13.10
CA ASN A 175 -4.32 -8.88 13.36
C ASN A 175 -4.35 -7.85 14.50
N ARG A 176 -3.18 -7.29 14.82
CA ARG A 176 -2.99 -6.34 15.93
C ARG A 176 -1.83 -5.39 15.66
N LYS A 177 -1.59 -4.49 16.59
CA LYS A 177 -0.43 -3.59 16.55
C LYS A 177 0.87 -4.38 16.79
N ILE A 178 1.88 -4.11 15.95
CA ILE A 178 3.28 -4.53 16.05
C ILE A 178 4.11 -3.25 16.17
N SER A 179 5.00 -3.18 17.16
CA SER A 179 5.87 -2.01 17.39
C SER A 179 6.89 -1.84 16.25
N ASN A 180 7.58 -0.71 16.23
CA ASN A 180 8.69 -0.46 15.30
C ASN A 180 9.93 -1.30 15.61
N ASN A 181 10.79 -1.52 14.61
CA ASN A 181 12.11 -2.16 14.74
C ASN A 181 12.06 -3.51 15.48
N VAL A 182 11.12 -4.36 15.13
CA VAL A 182 10.94 -5.69 15.69
C VAL A 182 10.87 -6.78 14.64
N ILE A 183 11.16 -8.02 15.03
CA ILE A 183 10.76 -9.20 14.28
C ILE A 183 9.51 -9.77 14.94
N ALA A 184 8.43 -9.91 14.18
CA ALA A 184 7.21 -10.58 14.62
C ALA A 184 6.91 -11.79 13.74
N VAL A 185 6.56 -12.93 14.37
CA VAL A 185 6.31 -14.21 13.68
C VAL A 185 5.16 -14.97 14.30
N GLY A 186 4.57 -15.86 13.51
CA GLY A 186 3.55 -16.82 13.98
C GLY A 186 2.12 -16.42 13.63
N SER A 187 1.15 -17.24 14.04
CA SER A 187 -0.29 -17.06 13.82
C SER A 187 -1.04 -17.28 15.14
N PRO A 188 -1.47 -16.20 15.83
CA PRO A 188 -1.21 -14.78 15.52
C PRO A 188 0.24 -14.38 15.75
N ALA A 189 0.71 -13.38 15.00
CA ALA A 189 2.09 -12.91 15.09
C ALA A 189 2.41 -12.30 16.44
N LYS A 190 3.58 -12.67 16.99
CA LYS A 190 4.12 -12.16 18.26
C LYS A 190 5.54 -11.64 18.03
N VAL A 191 5.90 -10.57 18.74
CA VAL A 191 7.27 -10.04 18.73
C VAL A 191 8.21 -11.05 19.35
N VAL A 192 9.21 -11.51 18.59
CA VAL A 192 10.25 -12.45 19.04
C VAL A 192 11.61 -11.77 19.24
N ARG A 193 11.81 -10.60 18.62
CA ARG A 193 13.03 -9.81 18.77
C ARG A 193 12.72 -8.33 18.65
N LYS A 194 13.35 -7.52 19.50
CA LYS A 194 13.29 -6.06 19.51
C LYS A 194 14.63 -5.45 19.10
N ASN A 195 14.62 -4.15 18.81
CA ASN A 195 15.80 -3.36 18.48
C ASN A 195 16.58 -3.95 17.30
N ILE A 196 15.87 -4.26 16.22
CA ILE A 196 16.46 -4.75 14.97
C ILE A 196 16.46 -3.64 13.92
N ALA A 197 17.35 -3.79 12.96
CA ALA A 197 17.29 -3.10 11.68
C ALA A 197 17.57 -4.12 10.57
N TRP A 198 17.12 -3.82 9.36
CA TRP A 198 17.34 -4.66 8.20
C TRP A 198 17.69 -3.80 7.00
N GLU A 199 18.31 -4.39 5.99
CA GLU A 199 18.71 -3.70 4.78
C GLU A 199 18.25 -4.49 3.54
N ARG A 200 17.89 -3.78 2.48
CA ARG A 200 17.33 -4.38 1.25
C ARG A 200 18.28 -5.28 0.44
N PRO A 201 19.60 -5.05 0.37
CA PRO A 201 20.45 -5.87 -0.48
C PRO A 201 20.36 -7.36 -0.13
N HIS A 202 20.22 -8.20 -1.14
CA HIS A 202 20.30 -9.64 -0.99
C HIS A 202 21.70 -10.05 -0.57
N LEU A 203 21.79 -10.87 0.48
CA LEU A 203 23.04 -11.45 0.91
C LEU A 203 23.52 -12.53 -0.06
N SER A 204 24.84 -12.67 -0.17
CA SER A 204 25.48 -13.81 -0.80
C SER A 204 26.58 -14.35 0.09
N TYR A 205 26.70 -15.66 0.17
CA TYR A 205 27.79 -16.32 0.92
C TYR A 205 29.12 -16.20 0.20
N HIS A 206 29.09 -16.21 -1.13
CA HIS A 206 30.22 -15.92 -2.00
C HIS A 206 29.93 -14.65 -2.76
N LYS A 207 30.92 -13.81 -2.95
CA LYS A 207 30.81 -12.55 -3.69
C LYS A 207 30.55 -12.81 -5.18
N PRO A 208 29.31 -13.00 -5.63
CA PRO A 208 29.02 -13.03 -7.04
C PRO A 208 29.11 -11.61 -7.60
N PRO A 209 29.28 -11.42 -8.90
CA PRO A 209 29.47 -10.11 -9.50
C PRO A 209 28.28 -9.15 -9.34
N TYR A 210 27.14 -9.61 -8.88
CA TYR A 210 25.89 -8.84 -8.78
C TYR A 210 25.27 -8.77 -7.38
N LYS A 211 25.92 -9.33 -6.36
CA LYS A 211 25.43 -9.26 -4.96
C LYS A 211 26.57 -8.93 -4.02
N PRO A 212 26.37 -8.03 -3.05
CA PRO A 212 27.34 -7.83 -1.98
C PRO A 212 27.39 -9.05 -1.06
N ASP A 213 28.54 -9.32 -0.47
CA ASP A 213 28.59 -10.21 0.69
C ASP A 213 28.06 -9.50 1.94
N ALA A 214 27.81 -10.28 3.02
CA ALA A 214 27.24 -9.73 4.24
C ALA A 214 28.10 -8.66 4.91
N SER A 215 29.42 -8.69 4.71
CA SER A 215 30.36 -7.73 5.29
C SER A 215 30.37 -6.38 4.52
N ALA A 216 29.90 -6.39 3.27
CA ALA A 216 29.88 -5.23 2.39
C ALA A 216 28.51 -4.50 2.38
N ILE A 217 27.55 -4.91 3.20
CA ILE A 217 26.26 -4.22 3.32
C ILE A 217 26.45 -2.87 3.98
N THR A 218 26.09 -1.81 3.26
CA THR A 218 26.05 -0.45 3.81
C THR A 218 24.81 -0.31 4.67
N LYS A 219 25.00 0.15 5.90
CA LYS A 219 23.92 0.51 6.82
C LYS A 219 23.37 1.86 6.40
N THR A 220 22.05 1.96 6.23
CA THR A 220 21.41 3.24 5.87
C THR A 220 21.23 4.15 7.07
N GLU A 221 21.22 3.59 8.27
CA GLU A 221 20.99 4.26 9.57
C GLU A 221 19.63 4.97 9.71
N GLU A 222 18.91 5.19 8.63
CA GLU A 222 17.64 5.93 8.62
C GLU A 222 16.55 5.28 9.50
N TYR A 223 16.47 3.93 9.49
CA TYR A 223 15.51 3.17 10.27
C TYR A 223 16.15 2.36 11.41
N TRP A 224 17.33 2.76 11.85
CA TRP A 224 18.10 2.12 12.92
C TRP A 224 17.69 2.67 14.30
N ASN A 225 16.41 2.48 14.66
CA ASN A 225 15.83 3.02 15.88
C ASN A 225 15.62 1.96 16.94
N TYR A 226 15.61 2.36 18.21
CA TYR A 226 15.16 1.48 19.27
C TYR A 226 13.66 1.22 19.17
N THR A 227 13.24 0.02 19.59
CA THR A 227 11.82 -0.31 19.69
C THR A 227 11.19 0.54 20.79
N VAL A 228 10.14 1.27 20.43
CA VAL A 228 9.37 2.07 21.39
C VAL A 228 8.38 1.15 22.09
N ASN A 229 8.28 1.22 23.41
CA ASN A 229 7.31 0.45 24.18
C ASN A 229 5.89 0.97 23.93
N GLU A 230 4.90 0.07 23.92
CA GLU A 230 3.51 0.40 23.56
C GLU A 230 2.89 1.54 24.40
N HIS A 231 3.42 1.78 25.60
CA HIS A 231 2.94 2.85 26.49
C HIS A 231 3.42 4.26 26.10
N GLU A 232 4.45 4.40 25.24
CA GLU A 232 5.01 5.69 24.83
C GLU A 232 4.42 6.21 23.51
N HIS A 233 3.76 5.35 22.71
CA HIS A 233 3.20 5.74 21.40
C HIS A 233 1.89 6.54 21.45
N ALA A 234 1.31 6.79 22.61
CA ALA A 234 0.09 7.62 22.71
C ALA A 234 0.35 9.10 22.37
N ALA A 235 1.60 9.54 22.24
CA ALA A 235 1.98 10.94 22.08
C ALA A 235 2.53 11.35 20.71
N THR A 236 2.84 10.39 19.82
CA THR A 236 3.40 10.76 18.50
C THR A 236 2.38 10.44 17.41
N GLN A 237 1.55 11.42 17.11
CA GLN A 237 0.71 11.41 15.91
C GLN A 237 1.65 11.41 14.70
N MET A 238 1.47 10.45 13.78
CA MET A 238 2.07 10.52 12.46
C MET A 238 1.66 11.87 11.82
N PRO A 239 2.60 12.65 11.28
CA PRO A 239 2.22 13.85 10.57
C PRO A 239 1.26 13.46 9.45
N ALA A 240 0.13 14.14 9.37
CA ALA A 240 -0.77 14.01 8.24
C ALA A 240 0.05 14.30 6.98
N VAL A 241 0.25 13.30 6.12
CA VAL A 241 0.86 13.52 4.82
C VAL A 241 -0.07 14.46 4.08
N GLN A 242 0.27 15.75 4.07
CA GLN A 242 -0.39 16.70 3.20
C GLN A 242 -0.08 16.27 1.78
N ILE A 243 -1.06 15.68 1.11
CA ILE A 243 -1.02 15.56 -0.35
C ILE A 243 -1.12 16.99 -0.83
N ALA A 244 0.00 17.55 -1.32
CA ALA A 244 -0.07 18.74 -2.13
C ALA A 244 -0.96 18.39 -3.33
N GLU A 245 -2.14 18.96 -3.40
CA GLU A 245 -2.88 18.96 -4.65
C GLU A 245 -1.93 19.48 -5.72
N PRO A 246 -1.85 18.84 -6.88
CA PRO A 246 -0.97 19.32 -7.94
C PRO A 246 -1.45 20.71 -8.37
N GLN A 247 -0.86 21.74 -7.81
CA GLN A 247 -1.17 23.16 -8.08
C GLN A 247 -0.86 23.58 -9.53
N GLY A 248 -0.56 22.64 -10.42
CA GLY A 248 -0.19 22.91 -11.81
C GLY A 248 -1.28 22.69 -12.86
N LEU A 249 -2.36 22.01 -12.57
CA LEU A 249 -3.36 21.63 -13.59
C LEU A 249 -4.42 22.71 -13.86
N VAL A 250 -4.78 23.50 -12.85
CA VAL A 250 -5.78 24.57 -13.05
C VAL A 250 -5.18 25.77 -13.80
N GLN A 251 -3.90 26.10 -13.61
CA GLN A 251 -3.27 27.21 -14.33
C GLN A 251 -2.95 26.91 -15.81
N ARG A 252 -2.71 25.64 -16.18
CA ARG A 252 -2.48 25.29 -17.60
C ARG A 252 -3.76 25.24 -18.44
N ALA A 253 -4.90 24.93 -17.84
CA ALA A 253 -6.19 25.01 -18.51
C ALA A 253 -6.62 26.46 -18.78
N ALA A 254 -6.37 27.38 -17.87
CA ALA A 254 -6.65 28.80 -18.05
C ALA A 254 -5.77 29.46 -19.13
N GLN A 255 -4.50 29.07 -19.27
CA GLN A 255 -3.61 29.59 -20.31
C GLN A 255 -3.93 29.07 -21.73
N LYS A 256 -4.54 27.89 -21.86
CA LYS A 256 -4.98 27.38 -23.17
C LYS A 256 -6.29 28.00 -23.65
N LEU A 257 -7.18 28.38 -22.76
CA LEU A 257 -8.43 29.07 -23.12
C LEU A 257 -8.25 30.56 -23.48
N GLY A 258 -7.23 31.22 -22.93
CA GLY A 258 -6.91 32.63 -23.23
C GLY A 258 -6.24 32.87 -24.60
N LYS A 259 -5.85 31.82 -25.34
CA LYS A 259 -5.24 31.93 -26.67
C LYS A 259 -6.20 31.68 -27.85
N ILE A 260 -7.48 31.38 -27.60
CA ILE A 260 -8.47 31.08 -28.64
C ILE A 260 -9.46 32.23 -28.85
N THR A 261 -9.42 33.27 -27.99
CA THR A 261 -10.34 34.43 -28.11
C THR A 261 -9.64 35.74 -28.48
N GLY A 262 -8.53 35.70 -29.19
CA GLY A 262 -7.79 36.84 -29.66
C GLY A 262 -7.39 36.69 -31.12
N ALA A 263 -8.37 36.78 -32.04
CA ALA A 263 -8.22 37.14 -33.46
C ALA A 263 -9.54 37.70 -33.97
#